data_bec802c3f7c267eebd86dfe01877ce89
#
_entry.id   bec802c3f7c267eebd86dfe01877ce89
#
_cell.length_a   1.000
_cell.length_b   1.000
_cell.length_c   1.000
_cell.angle_alpha   90.00
_cell.angle_beta   90.00
_cell.angle_gamma   90.00
#
_symmetry.space_group_name_H-M   'P 1'
#
loop_
_entity.id
_entity.type
_entity.pdbx_description
1 polymer ?
#
loop_
_entity_poly.entity_id
_entity_poly.type
_entity_poly.pdbx_seq_one_letter_code
_entity_poly.pdbx_strand_id
1 'polypeptide(L)'
;MELLVVAVLGLLGIAAATAIGPKVGVAAPLLLVIVGIAVSFLPFVPDVVIDPEWILAGVLPPLLYSASVSMPSMEFRREFGAISGLSVVLVVVSSVALGFLFTWLVPGISLAAGIAFGAIVSPTDAVATSIVKRIGVTPRVVTVLEGESLLNDATALVLLRSAIAATAASVTFWQVVGDFVFAVVVAVMIGVLVGFANLWLRSRVTDATVNTVISVTVPFLAAVPSELLGASGLVAAVVAGLVTGQGAARRLSPQHRQSDAQNWRTIELILEGAVFLGRGLELSAILSALQAEESRGIAVGWRIAAVALVAVIVVRAIYVLPTL
;
A
#
# COMPACT_ATOMS: atom_id res chain seq x y z
N MET A 1 -19.14 13.92 -19.47
CA MET A 1 -19.65 14.84 -18.44
C MET A 1 -19.81 14.16 -17.09
N GLU A 2 -20.38 12.95 -17.02
CA GLU A 2 -20.60 12.20 -15.77
C GLU A 2 -19.32 11.92 -14.99
N LEU A 3 -18.27 11.45 -15.66
CA LEU A 3 -16.99 11.17 -15.03
C LEU A 3 -16.34 12.41 -14.40
N LEU A 4 -16.50 13.56 -15.03
CA LEU A 4 -15.99 14.84 -14.51
C LEU A 4 -16.79 15.28 -13.26
N VAL A 5 -18.10 15.09 -13.25
CA VAL A 5 -18.95 15.37 -12.08
C VAL A 5 -18.55 14.44 -10.91
N VAL A 6 -18.38 13.15 -11.17
CA VAL A 6 -17.93 12.17 -10.17
C VAL A 6 -16.55 12.57 -9.60
N ALA A 7 -15.60 12.95 -10.46
CA ALA A 7 -14.27 13.39 -10.03
C ALA A 7 -14.33 14.65 -9.14
N VAL A 8 -15.13 15.66 -9.54
CA VAL A 8 -15.28 16.91 -8.75
C VAL A 8 -15.96 16.62 -7.41
N LEU A 9 -17.04 15.84 -7.41
CA LEU A 9 -17.72 15.46 -6.16
C LEU A 9 -16.83 14.60 -5.27
N GLY A 10 -16.03 13.72 -5.86
CA GLY A 10 -15.02 12.93 -5.15
C GLY A 10 -13.99 13.81 -4.45
N LEU A 11 -13.41 14.79 -5.16
CA LEU A 11 -12.46 15.75 -4.58
C LEU A 11 -13.07 16.58 -3.46
N LEU A 12 -14.30 17.04 -3.62
CA LEU A 12 -15.04 17.76 -2.56
C LEU A 12 -15.32 16.84 -1.37
N GLY A 13 -15.67 15.59 -1.61
CA GLY A 13 -15.85 14.57 -0.57
C GLY A 13 -14.56 14.32 0.23
N ILE A 14 -13.43 14.20 -0.46
CA ILE A 14 -12.10 14.06 0.16
C ILE A 14 -11.78 15.27 1.04
N ALA A 15 -11.98 16.48 0.52
CA ALA A 15 -11.76 17.72 1.29
C ALA A 15 -12.68 17.80 2.52
N ALA A 16 -13.95 17.45 2.36
CA ALA A 16 -14.93 17.45 3.45
C ALA A 16 -14.59 16.40 4.53
N ALA A 17 -14.27 15.17 4.13
CA ALA A 17 -13.89 14.09 5.06
C ALA A 17 -12.64 14.47 5.86
N THR A 18 -11.66 15.11 5.21
CA THR A 18 -10.42 15.58 5.87
C THR A 18 -10.70 16.70 6.87
N ALA A 19 -11.64 17.61 6.56
CA ALA A 19 -12.01 18.70 7.45
C ALA A 19 -12.89 18.24 8.64
N ILE A 20 -13.74 17.23 8.43
CA ILE A 20 -14.71 16.74 9.41
C ILE A 20 -14.09 15.64 10.30
N GLY A 21 -13.23 14.78 9.74
CA GLY A 21 -12.64 13.64 10.44
C GLY A 21 -12.08 13.95 11.83
N PRO A 22 -11.22 14.98 11.98
CA PRO A 22 -10.69 15.37 13.28
C PRO A 22 -11.77 15.84 14.29
N LYS A 23 -12.88 16.39 13.81
CA LYS A 23 -14.00 16.88 14.67
C LYS A 23 -14.84 15.73 15.19
N VAL A 24 -14.98 14.66 14.41
CA VAL A 24 -15.76 13.45 14.75
C VAL A 24 -14.89 12.39 15.43
N GLY A 25 -13.56 12.57 15.45
CA GLY A 25 -12.63 11.60 16.02
C GLY A 25 -12.41 10.35 15.15
N VAL A 26 -12.80 10.41 13.86
CA VAL A 26 -12.65 9.32 12.88
C VAL A 26 -11.58 9.68 11.87
N ALA A 27 -10.80 8.72 11.43
CA ALA A 27 -9.82 8.92 10.36
C ALA A 27 -10.53 9.22 9.03
N ALA A 28 -10.04 10.21 8.27
CA ALA A 28 -10.64 10.63 7.00
C ALA A 28 -10.83 9.47 6.00
N PRO A 29 -9.88 8.54 5.83
CA PRO A 29 -10.06 7.37 4.96
C PRO A 29 -11.27 6.51 5.32
N LEU A 30 -11.53 6.28 6.62
CA LEU A 30 -12.70 5.50 7.06
C LEU A 30 -14.02 6.21 6.73
N LEU A 31 -14.05 7.55 6.89
CA LEU A 31 -15.21 8.33 6.48
C LEU A 31 -15.45 8.23 4.98
N LEU A 32 -14.39 8.25 4.17
CA LEU A 32 -14.48 8.13 2.72
C LEU A 32 -15.01 6.76 2.27
N VAL A 33 -14.59 5.69 2.91
CA VAL A 33 -15.17 4.35 2.66
C VAL A 33 -16.66 4.35 2.99
N ILE A 34 -17.06 4.87 4.17
CA ILE A 34 -18.47 4.91 4.58
C ILE A 34 -19.30 5.75 3.60
N VAL A 35 -18.80 6.92 3.19
CA VAL A 35 -19.44 7.79 2.20
C VAL A 35 -19.53 7.07 0.85
N GLY A 36 -18.45 6.43 0.39
CA GLY A 36 -18.43 5.64 -0.83
C GLY A 36 -19.48 4.53 -0.82
N ILE A 37 -19.57 3.78 0.27
CA ILE A 37 -20.59 2.75 0.48
C ILE A 37 -22.00 3.37 0.41
N ALA A 38 -22.25 4.45 1.13
CA ALA A 38 -23.56 5.11 1.13
C ALA A 38 -23.96 5.61 -0.27
N VAL A 39 -23.00 6.16 -1.00
CA VAL A 39 -23.19 6.67 -2.37
C VAL A 39 -23.38 5.53 -3.37
N SER A 40 -22.72 4.38 -3.20
CA SER A 40 -22.82 3.25 -4.13
C SER A 40 -24.23 2.65 -4.21
N PHE A 41 -25.05 2.81 -3.17
CA PHE A 41 -26.45 2.32 -3.18
C PHE A 41 -27.44 3.33 -3.79
N LEU A 42 -26.99 4.48 -4.27
CA LEU A 42 -27.88 5.46 -4.90
C LEU A 42 -28.17 5.07 -6.36
N PRO A 43 -29.46 5.08 -6.80
CA PRO A 43 -29.86 4.51 -8.09
C PRO A 43 -29.35 5.29 -9.31
N PHE A 44 -28.77 6.47 -9.14
CA PHE A 44 -28.21 7.30 -10.20
C PHE A 44 -26.68 7.26 -10.27
N VAL A 45 -26.03 6.48 -9.39
CA VAL A 45 -24.58 6.30 -9.40
C VAL A 45 -24.28 5.03 -10.23
N PRO A 46 -23.50 5.15 -11.30
CA PRO A 46 -23.11 3.99 -12.07
C PRO A 46 -22.20 3.07 -11.26
N ASP A 47 -22.23 1.77 -11.57
CA ASP A 47 -21.28 0.83 -10.99
C ASP A 47 -19.84 1.24 -11.39
N VAL A 48 -19.07 1.61 -10.39
CA VAL A 48 -17.67 1.99 -10.57
C VAL A 48 -16.82 0.74 -10.41
N VAL A 49 -16.16 0.34 -11.48
CA VAL A 49 -15.13 -0.71 -11.46
C VAL A 49 -13.80 -0.04 -11.73
N ILE A 50 -12.93 -0.04 -10.73
CA ILE A 50 -11.59 0.53 -10.86
C ILE A 50 -10.65 -0.57 -11.32
N ASP A 51 -9.99 -0.36 -12.45
CA ASP A 51 -8.98 -1.28 -12.93
C ASP A 51 -7.83 -1.35 -11.91
N PRO A 52 -7.51 -2.55 -11.38
CA PRO A 52 -6.43 -2.73 -10.41
C PRO A 52 -5.07 -2.20 -10.87
N GLU A 53 -4.79 -2.18 -12.18
CA GLU A 53 -3.53 -1.68 -12.73
C GLU A 53 -3.34 -0.18 -12.46
N TRP A 54 -4.42 0.61 -12.49
CA TRP A 54 -4.35 2.04 -12.14
C TRP A 54 -3.93 2.25 -10.69
N ILE A 55 -4.40 1.41 -9.78
CA ILE A 55 -4.02 1.49 -8.37
C ILE A 55 -2.57 1.04 -8.21
N LEU A 56 -2.20 -0.12 -8.77
CA LEU A 56 -0.88 -0.72 -8.59
C LEU A 56 0.23 0.10 -9.26
N ALA A 57 0.02 0.61 -10.46
CA ALA A 57 1.03 1.34 -11.21
C ALA A 57 0.91 2.87 -11.10
N GLY A 58 -0.30 3.39 -10.91
CA GLY A 58 -0.55 4.83 -10.90
C GLY A 58 -0.59 5.46 -9.51
N VAL A 59 -1.11 4.76 -8.51
CA VAL A 59 -1.38 5.32 -7.18
C VAL A 59 -0.38 4.87 -6.12
N LEU A 60 -0.09 3.57 -6.03
CA LEU A 60 0.78 3.03 -4.97
C LEU A 60 2.23 3.53 -5.06
N PRO A 61 2.91 3.58 -6.23
CA PRO A 61 4.28 4.06 -6.29
C PRO A 61 4.46 5.50 -5.78
N PRO A 62 3.63 6.49 -6.16
CA PRO A 62 3.69 7.83 -5.59
C PRO A 62 3.44 7.88 -4.07
N LEU A 63 2.46 7.14 -3.56
CA LEU A 63 2.15 7.09 -2.13
C LEU A 63 3.33 6.54 -1.32
N LEU A 64 3.86 5.40 -1.74
CA LEU A 64 5.00 4.75 -1.07
C LEU A 64 6.28 5.59 -1.18
N TYR A 65 6.51 6.23 -2.33
CA TYR A 65 7.65 7.15 -2.51
C TYR A 65 7.56 8.32 -1.54
N SER A 66 6.41 9.00 -1.45
CA SER A 66 6.23 10.16 -0.58
C SER A 66 6.40 9.78 0.89
N ALA A 67 5.77 8.69 1.33
CA ALA A 67 5.94 8.16 2.67
C ALA A 67 7.41 7.84 2.98
N SER A 68 8.15 7.27 2.00
CA SER A 68 9.58 6.96 2.14
C SER A 68 10.46 8.20 2.20
N VAL A 69 10.15 9.25 1.44
CA VAL A 69 10.88 10.54 1.49
C VAL A 69 10.77 11.20 2.86
N SER A 70 9.60 11.11 3.48
CA SER A 70 9.31 11.72 4.79
C SER A 70 9.85 10.91 5.98
N MET A 71 10.29 9.67 5.75
CA MET A 71 10.74 8.77 6.80
C MET A 71 12.06 9.21 7.45
N PRO A 72 12.14 9.25 8.80
CA PRO A 72 13.38 9.59 9.52
C PRO A 72 14.45 8.52 9.27
N SER A 73 15.47 8.87 8.50
CA SER A 73 16.47 7.90 8.01
C SER A 73 17.36 7.29 9.11
N MET A 74 17.60 8.01 10.20
CA MET A 74 18.42 7.50 11.32
C MET A 74 17.65 6.45 12.12
N GLU A 75 16.40 6.76 12.47
CA GLU A 75 15.51 5.82 13.17
C GLU A 75 15.22 4.59 12.32
N PHE A 76 14.94 4.78 11.02
CA PHE A 76 14.73 3.65 10.10
C PHE A 76 15.93 2.69 10.07
N ARG A 77 17.15 3.22 9.97
CA ARG A 77 18.37 2.38 10.00
C ARG A 77 18.55 1.67 11.33
N ARG A 78 18.24 2.32 12.43
CA ARG A 78 18.36 1.76 13.77
C ARG A 78 17.38 0.61 13.99
N GLU A 79 16.15 0.76 13.50
CA GLU A 79 15.08 -0.21 13.68
C GLU A 79 14.91 -1.15 12.46
N PHE A 80 15.86 -1.12 11.50
CA PHE A 80 15.78 -1.89 10.25
C PHE A 80 15.56 -3.38 10.47
N GLY A 81 16.15 -3.97 11.51
CA GLY A 81 15.94 -5.38 11.86
C GLY A 81 14.51 -5.69 12.27
N ALA A 82 13.90 -4.84 13.10
CA ALA A 82 12.51 -4.98 13.52
C ALA A 82 11.55 -4.74 12.33
N ILE A 83 11.80 -3.70 11.54
CA ILE A 83 11.03 -3.38 10.33
C ILE A 83 11.07 -4.53 9.35
N SER A 84 12.26 -5.06 9.02
CA SER A 84 12.39 -6.19 8.10
C SER A 84 11.74 -7.48 8.63
N GLY A 85 11.84 -7.72 9.93
CA GLY A 85 11.17 -8.84 10.58
C GLY A 85 9.64 -8.77 10.44
N LEU A 86 9.05 -7.60 10.65
CA LEU A 86 7.60 -7.40 10.54
C LEU A 86 7.13 -7.35 9.09
N SER A 87 7.88 -6.68 8.20
CA SER A 87 7.45 -6.48 6.81
C SER A 87 7.73 -7.68 5.89
N VAL A 88 8.69 -8.54 6.22
CA VAL A 88 9.02 -9.72 5.40
C VAL A 88 8.63 -11.00 6.13
N VAL A 89 9.23 -11.27 7.30
CA VAL A 89 9.04 -12.56 7.97
C VAL A 89 7.60 -12.73 8.44
N LEU A 90 7.03 -11.72 9.09
CA LEU A 90 5.64 -11.79 9.56
C LEU A 90 4.66 -11.91 8.39
N VAL A 91 4.87 -11.17 7.30
CA VAL A 91 4.00 -11.25 6.11
C VAL A 91 4.04 -12.65 5.50
N VAL A 92 5.22 -13.23 5.34
CA VAL A 92 5.37 -14.60 4.81
C VAL A 92 4.71 -15.61 5.75
N VAL A 93 4.99 -15.54 7.05
CA VAL A 93 4.40 -16.46 8.06
C VAL A 93 2.88 -16.32 8.09
N SER A 94 2.37 -15.09 8.10
CA SER A 94 0.92 -14.84 8.08
C SER A 94 0.27 -15.35 6.80
N SER A 95 0.87 -15.10 5.64
CA SER A 95 0.34 -15.55 4.35
C SER A 95 0.29 -17.07 4.24
N VAL A 96 1.31 -17.77 4.72
CA VAL A 96 1.36 -19.23 4.73
C VAL A 96 0.36 -19.80 5.74
N ALA A 97 0.31 -19.26 6.96
CA ALA A 97 -0.64 -19.69 7.99
C ALA A 97 -2.10 -19.51 7.54
N LEU A 98 -2.41 -18.34 6.96
CA LEU A 98 -3.72 -18.06 6.36
C LEU A 98 -3.97 -18.94 5.13
N GLY A 99 -2.93 -19.25 4.36
CA GLY A 99 -3.02 -20.16 3.22
C GLY A 99 -3.52 -21.54 3.62
N PHE A 100 -2.97 -22.13 4.67
CA PHE A 100 -3.46 -23.38 5.24
C PHE A 100 -4.90 -23.24 5.77
N LEU A 101 -5.20 -22.13 6.45
CA LEU A 101 -6.53 -21.85 6.97
C LEU A 101 -7.57 -21.77 5.85
N PHE A 102 -7.30 -21.03 4.78
CA PHE A 102 -8.22 -20.88 3.64
C PHE A 102 -8.41 -22.20 2.90
N THR A 103 -7.34 -22.98 2.70
CA THR A 103 -7.44 -24.31 2.08
C THR A 103 -8.31 -25.28 2.91
N TRP A 104 -8.28 -25.14 4.24
CA TRP A 104 -9.12 -25.90 5.15
C TRP A 104 -10.58 -25.41 5.15
N LEU A 105 -10.80 -24.08 5.11
CA LEU A 105 -12.14 -23.48 5.19
C LEU A 105 -12.92 -23.56 3.86
N VAL A 106 -12.23 -23.53 2.73
CA VAL A 106 -12.86 -23.49 1.40
C VAL A 106 -12.47 -24.76 0.62
N PRO A 107 -13.35 -25.78 0.58
CA PRO A 107 -13.07 -27.00 -0.15
C PRO A 107 -12.82 -26.73 -1.65
N GLY A 108 -11.76 -27.34 -2.18
CA GLY A 108 -11.45 -27.28 -3.61
C GLY A 108 -10.44 -26.22 -4.03
N ILE A 109 -10.00 -25.31 -3.13
CA ILE A 109 -8.89 -24.42 -3.44
C ILE A 109 -7.53 -25.09 -3.16
N SER A 110 -6.56 -24.82 -4.04
CA SER A 110 -5.18 -25.29 -3.84
C SER A 110 -4.49 -24.51 -2.71
N LEU A 111 -3.45 -25.08 -2.12
CA LEU A 111 -2.64 -24.36 -1.11
C LEU A 111 -2.02 -23.08 -1.68
N ALA A 112 -1.62 -23.09 -2.95
CA ALA A 112 -1.09 -21.91 -3.63
C ALA A 112 -2.14 -20.79 -3.70
N ALA A 113 -3.40 -21.12 -4.07
CA ALA A 113 -4.50 -20.15 -4.07
C ALA A 113 -4.80 -19.66 -2.63
N GLY A 114 -4.77 -20.56 -1.64
CA GLY A 114 -4.91 -20.18 -0.23
C GLY A 114 -3.83 -19.20 0.23
N ILE A 115 -2.57 -19.44 -0.15
CA ILE A 115 -1.45 -18.52 0.14
C ILE A 115 -1.63 -17.17 -0.58
N ALA A 116 -2.16 -17.17 -1.82
CA ALA A 116 -2.49 -15.93 -2.52
C ALA A 116 -3.51 -15.08 -1.74
N PHE A 117 -4.58 -15.68 -1.26
CA PHE A 117 -5.55 -14.99 -0.37
C PHE A 117 -4.90 -14.54 0.95
N GLY A 118 -4.03 -15.38 1.52
CA GLY A 118 -3.26 -15.03 2.70
C GLY A 118 -2.36 -13.80 2.47
N ALA A 119 -1.70 -13.72 1.33
CA ALA A 119 -0.86 -12.57 0.96
C ALA A 119 -1.66 -11.27 0.80
N ILE A 120 -2.90 -11.34 0.30
CA ILE A 120 -3.78 -10.17 0.19
C ILE A 120 -4.20 -9.63 1.56
N VAL A 121 -4.45 -10.51 2.53
CA VAL A 121 -5.00 -10.14 3.84
C VAL A 121 -3.91 -9.83 4.88
N SER A 122 -2.68 -10.29 4.65
CA SER A 122 -1.56 -10.21 5.61
C SER A 122 -1.02 -8.79 5.85
N PRO A 123 -0.91 -7.86 4.87
CA PRO A 123 -0.34 -6.54 5.11
C PRO A 123 -1.20 -5.69 6.04
N THR A 124 -0.53 -4.79 6.77
CA THR A 124 -1.19 -3.78 7.62
C THR A 124 -1.04 -2.40 6.99
N ASP A 125 -2.12 -1.62 7.02
CA ASP A 125 -2.21 -0.31 6.39
C ASP A 125 -1.55 0.80 7.23
N ALA A 126 -0.99 1.80 6.53
CA ALA A 126 -0.45 3.03 7.09
C ALA A 126 -1.49 3.89 7.83
N VAL A 127 -2.78 3.76 7.50
CA VAL A 127 -3.87 4.48 8.20
C VAL A 127 -3.91 4.10 9.68
N ALA A 128 -3.65 2.83 10.04
CA ALA A 128 -3.54 2.39 11.42
C ALA A 128 -2.45 3.16 12.18
N THR A 129 -1.33 3.46 11.54
CA THR A 129 -0.23 4.23 12.12
C THR A 129 -0.65 5.67 12.47
N SER A 130 -1.50 6.29 11.66
CA SER A 130 -2.02 7.63 11.94
C SER A 130 -2.88 7.68 13.21
N ILE A 131 -3.63 6.63 13.49
CA ILE A 131 -4.43 6.47 14.71
C ILE A 131 -3.52 6.29 15.93
N VAL A 132 -2.50 5.42 15.78
CA VAL A 132 -1.52 5.14 16.84
C VAL A 132 -0.74 6.40 17.23
N LYS A 133 -0.36 7.25 16.27
CA LYS A 133 0.26 8.56 16.55
C LYS A 133 -0.57 9.45 17.46
N ARG A 134 -1.89 9.45 17.30
CA ARG A 134 -2.82 10.27 18.13
C ARG A 134 -2.91 9.80 19.57
N ILE A 135 -2.65 8.52 19.85
CA ILE A 135 -2.69 7.94 21.21
C ILE A 135 -1.41 8.29 22.00
N GLY A 136 -0.39 8.85 21.33
CA GLY A 136 0.83 9.31 22.01
C GLY A 136 1.83 8.21 22.34
N VAL A 137 1.94 7.18 21.49
CA VAL A 137 2.97 6.13 21.61
C VAL A 137 4.37 6.68 21.34
N THR A 138 5.39 5.92 21.75
CA THR A 138 6.79 6.32 21.58
C THR A 138 7.14 6.49 20.09
N PRO A 139 8.01 7.47 19.73
CA PRO A 139 8.45 7.68 18.35
C PRO A 139 9.01 6.42 17.68
N ARG A 140 9.68 5.56 18.46
CA ARG A 140 10.22 4.27 18.00
C ARG A 140 9.13 3.38 17.42
N VAL A 141 8.01 3.21 18.13
CA VAL A 141 6.87 2.39 17.68
C VAL A 141 6.30 2.97 16.39
N VAL A 142 6.16 4.28 16.30
CA VAL A 142 5.69 4.96 15.08
C VAL A 142 6.60 4.66 13.89
N THR A 143 7.93 4.81 14.07
CA THR A 143 8.91 4.54 12.99
C THR A 143 8.87 3.07 12.54
N VAL A 144 8.73 2.13 13.48
CA VAL A 144 8.64 0.70 13.15
C VAL A 144 7.36 0.40 12.37
N LEU A 145 6.21 0.94 12.79
CA LEU A 145 4.93 0.73 12.09
C LEU A 145 4.91 1.39 10.70
N GLU A 146 5.48 2.59 10.56
CA GLU A 146 5.62 3.25 9.26
C GLU A 146 6.55 2.46 8.34
N GLY A 147 7.68 2.00 8.85
CA GLY A 147 8.63 1.19 8.09
C GLY A 147 8.06 -0.18 7.71
N GLU A 148 7.31 -0.80 8.60
CA GLU A 148 6.57 -2.04 8.31
C GLU A 148 5.59 -1.82 7.16
N SER A 149 4.73 -0.82 7.25
CA SER A 149 3.70 -0.52 6.24
C SER A 149 4.29 -0.18 4.87
N LEU A 150 5.47 0.43 4.81
CA LEU A 150 6.16 0.73 3.55
C LEU A 150 6.65 -0.51 2.80
N LEU A 151 7.05 -1.56 3.51
CA LEU A 151 7.71 -2.72 2.93
C LEU A 151 6.80 -3.96 2.87
N ASN A 152 5.77 -4.05 3.73
CA ASN A 152 4.87 -5.20 3.79
C ASN A 152 4.04 -5.36 2.51
N ASP A 153 3.54 -4.26 1.91
CA ASP A 153 2.77 -4.29 0.68
C ASP A 153 3.60 -4.84 -0.49
N ALA A 154 4.86 -4.40 -0.57
CA ALA A 154 5.78 -4.90 -1.59
C ALA A 154 6.06 -6.41 -1.40
N THR A 155 6.27 -6.86 -0.16
CA THR A 155 6.47 -8.28 0.17
C THR A 155 5.23 -9.10 -0.17
N ALA A 156 4.05 -8.62 0.23
CA ALA A 156 2.78 -9.28 -0.04
C ALA A 156 2.49 -9.40 -1.54
N LEU A 157 2.77 -8.35 -2.32
CA LEU A 157 2.56 -8.38 -3.77
C LEU A 157 3.49 -9.37 -4.48
N VAL A 158 4.77 -9.45 -4.09
CA VAL A 158 5.69 -10.45 -4.64
C VAL A 158 5.23 -11.86 -4.28
N LEU A 159 4.80 -12.07 -3.02
CA LEU A 159 4.29 -13.36 -2.57
C LEU A 159 2.99 -13.75 -3.30
N LEU A 160 2.09 -12.79 -3.50
CA LEU A 160 0.86 -12.97 -4.27
C LEU A 160 1.15 -13.39 -5.71
N ARG A 161 2.04 -12.69 -6.41
CA ARG A 161 2.44 -13.04 -7.79
C ARG A 161 3.05 -14.44 -7.86
N SER A 162 3.93 -14.78 -6.92
CA SER A 162 4.53 -16.12 -6.82
C SER A 162 3.48 -17.20 -6.54
N ALA A 163 2.52 -16.94 -5.66
CA ALA A 163 1.45 -17.85 -5.35
C ALA A 163 0.50 -18.07 -6.54
N ILE A 164 0.15 -17.01 -7.27
CA ILE A 164 -0.64 -17.10 -8.51
C ILE A 164 0.11 -17.92 -9.56
N ALA A 165 1.40 -17.68 -9.77
CA ALA A 165 2.22 -18.47 -10.70
C ALA A 165 2.23 -19.97 -10.32
N ALA A 166 2.29 -20.27 -9.03
CA ALA A 166 2.23 -21.64 -8.51
C ALA A 166 0.86 -22.33 -8.68
N THR A 167 -0.21 -21.60 -8.94
CA THR A 167 -1.51 -22.21 -9.30
C THR A 167 -1.53 -22.71 -10.74
N ALA A 168 -0.75 -22.10 -11.62
CA ALA A 168 -0.73 -22.42 -13.06
C ALA A 168 0.33 -23.46 -13.43
N ALA A 169 1.41 -23.58 -12.65
CA ALA A 169 2.53 -24.52 -12.91
C ALA A 169 3.12 -25.04 -11.59
N SER A 170 3.77 -26.21 -11.64
CA SER A 170 4.52 -26.72 -10.50
C SER A 170 5.80 -25.88 -10.30
N VAL A 171 5.74 -24.93 -9.38
CA VAL A 171 6.87 -24.06 -9.02
C VAL A 171 7.58 -24.67 -7.80
N THR A 172 8.88 -24.78 -7.85
CA THR A 172 9.67 -25.25 -6.71
C THR A 172 9.90 -24.12 -5.70
N PHE A 173 10.05 -24.46 -4.42
CA PHE A 173 10.35 -23.49 -3.37
C PHE A 173 11.58 -22.62 -3.70
N TRP A 174 12.63 -23.20 -4.27
CA TRP A 174 13.83 -22.46 -4.64
C TRP A 174 13.63 -21.49 -5.80
N GLN A 175 12.72 -21.77 -6.72
CA GLN A 175 12.32 -20.81 -7.76
C GLN A 175 11.62 -19.61 -7.14
N VAL A 176 10.66 -19.83 -6.25
CA VAL A 176 9.96 -18.74 -5.54
C VAL A 176 10.94 -17.85 -4.78
N VAL A 177 11.88 -18.45 -4.06
CA VAL A 177 12.93 -17.71 -3.34
C VAL A 177 13.83 -16.94 -4.30
N GLY A 178 14.25 -17.57 -5.41
CA GLY A 178 15.07 -16.93 -6.44
C GLY A 178 14.37 -15.73 -7.08
N ASP A 179 13.11 -15.88 -7.47
CA ASP A 179 12.30 -14.81 -8.07
C ASP A 179 12.09 -13.66 -7.08
N PHE A 180 11.84 -13.99 -5.80
CA PHE A 180 11.72 -12.98 -4.75
C PHE A 180 13.03 -12.19 -4.58
N VAL A 181 14.16 -12.88 -4.45
CA VAL A 181 15.47 -12.22 -4.30
C VAL A 181 15.80 -11.38 -5.52
N PHE A 182 15.57 -11.90 -6.72
CA PHE A 182 15.75 -11.16 -7.97
C PHE A 182 14.89 -9.91 -8.00
N ALA A 183 13.59 -10.03 -7.73
CA ALA A 183 12.65 -8.92 -7.73
C ALA A 183 13.06 -7.80 -6.76
N VAL A 184 13.55 -8.15 -5.57
CA VAL A 184 13.99 -7.17 -4.57
C VAL A 184 15.33 -6.55 -4.95
N VAL A 185 16.33 -7.36 -5.33
CA VAL A 185 17.69 -6.87 -5.64
C VAL A 185 17.68 -5.92 -6.84
N VAL A 186 17.01 -6.28 -7.92
CA VAL A 186 16.90 -5.43 -9.11
C VAL A 186 16.12 -4.15 -8.79
N ALA A 187 15.03 -4.24 -8.04
CA ALA A 187 14.27 -3.07 -7.59
C ALA A 187 15.12 -2.11 -6.73
N VAL A 188 15.91 -2.63 -5.80
CA VAL A 188 16.82 -1.83 -4.98
C VAL A 188 17.85 -1.12 -5.85
N MET A 189 18.45 -1.82 -6.81
CA MET A 189 19.44 -1.21 -7.72
C MET A 189 18.83 -0.06 -8.54
N ILE A 190 17.66 -0.27 -9.11
CA ILE A 190 16.95 0.76 -9.90
C ILE A 190 16.55 1.93 -8.99
N GLY A 191 15.96 1.65 -7.82
CA GLY A 191 15.55 2.68 -6.87
C GLY A 191 16.72 3.55 -6.40
N VAL A 192 17.87 2.95 -6.11
CA VAL A 192 19.10 3.68 -5.74
C VAL A 192 19.58 4.55 -6.90
N LEU A 193 19.64 3.99 -8.12
CA LEU A 193 20.07 4.73 -9.31
C LEU A 193 19.17 5.94 -9.57
N VAL A 194 17.85 5.72 -9.58
CA VAL A 194 16.85 6.77 -9.81
C VAL A 194 16.88 7.82 -8.69
N GLY A 195 16.99 7.40 -7.43
CA GLY A 195 17.08 8.32 -6.30
C GLY A 195 18.30 9.24 -6.36
N PHE A 196 19.48 8.70 -6.71
CA PHE A 196 20.68 9.52 -6.90
C PHE A 196 20.59 10.42 -8.13
N ALA A 197 20.07 9.92 -9.25
CA ALA A 197 19.86 10.70 -10.47
C ALA A 197 18.89 11.87 -10.20
N ASN A 198 17.81 11.62 -9.49
CA ASN A 198 16.86 12.62 -9.03
C ASN A 198 17.55 13.74 -8.22
N LEU A 199 18.30 13.39 -7.19
CA LEU A 199 19.00 14.35 -6.36
C LEU A 199 20.03 15.18 -7.16
N TRP A 200 20.74 14.53 -8.07
CA TRP A 200 21.70 15.18 -8.94
C TRP A 200 21.04 16.16 -9.91
N LEU A 201 19.92 15.76 -10.55
CA LEU A 201 19.17 16.61 -11.46
C LEU A 201 18.57 17.81 -10.73
N ARG A 202 17.85 17.55 -9.63
CA ARG A 202 17.13 18.57 -8.87
C ARG A 202 18.04 19.57 -8.20
N SER A 203 19.29 19.20 -7.85
CA SER A 203 20.26 20.13 -7.29
C SER A 203 20.73 21.19 -8.31
N ARG A 204 20.45 21.00 -9.60
CA ARG A 204 20.79 21.94 -10.68
C ARG A 204 19.61 22.81 -11.12
N VAL A 205 18.42 22.51 -10.68
CA VAL A 205 17.20 23.24 -11.01
C VAL A 205 16.96 24.28 -9.92
N THR A 206 16.82 25.54 -10.31
CA THR A 206 16.60 26.66 -9.39
C THR A 206 15.11 26.96 -9.19
N ASP A 207 14.27 26.67 -10.19
CA ASP A 207 12.84 26.91 -10.12
C ASP A 207 12.15 25.81 -9.27
N ALA A 208 11.40 26.25 -8.24
CA ALA A 208 10.75 25.33 -7.30
C ALA A 208 9.60 24.53 -7.96
N THR A 209 8.92 25.11 -8.94
CA THR A 209 7.82 24.44 -9.64
C THR A 209 8.36 23.31 -10.52
N VAL A 210 9.40 23.61 -11.31
CA VAL A 210 10.08 22.61 -12.15
C VAL A 210 10.66 21.50 -11.28
N ASN A 211 11.24 21.85 -10.14
CA ASN A 211 11.80 20.92 -9.18
C ASN A 211 10.70 19.95 -8.63
N THR A 212 9.50 20.46 -8.34
CA THR A 212 8.36 19.65 -7.90
C THR A 212 7.85 18.73 -9.02
N VAL A 213 7.75 19.22 -10.26
CA VAL A 213 7.34 18.38 -11.40
C VAL A 213 8.30 17.19 -11.55
N ILE A 214 9.63 17.44 -11.46
CA ILE A 214 10.61 16.34 -11.47
C ILE A 214 10.34 15.38 -10.31
N SER A 215 10.10 15.90 -9.09
CA SER A 215 9.82 15.07 -7.91
C SER A 215 8.66 14.10 -8.13
N VAL A 216 7.57 14.58 -8.75
CA VAL A 216 6.36 13.78 -9.01
C VAL A 216 6.60 12.67 -10.04
N THR A 217 7.57 12.83 -10.96
CA THR A 217 7.89 11.78 -11.93
C THR A 217 8.76 10.67 -11.37
N VAL A 218 9.48 10.88 -10.28
CA VAL A 218 10.46 9.94 -9.71
C VAL A 218 9.88 8.57 -9.38
N PRO A 219 8.74 8.45 -8.68
CA PRO A 219 8.19 7.14 -8.37
C PRO A 219 7.90 6.30 -9.62
N PHE A 220 7.44 6.93 -10.70
CA PHE A 220 7.19 6.24 -11.97
C PHE A 220 8.47 5.86 -12.68
N LEU A 221 9.49 6.74 -12.66
CA LEU A 221 10.82 6.44 -13.21
C LEU A 221 11.52 5.29 -12.49
N ALA A 222 11.18 5.03 -11.22
CA ALA A 222 11.65 3.88 -10.48
C ALA A 222 10.78 2.63 -10.71
N ALA A 223 9.45 2.79 -10.65
CA ALA A 223 8.52 1.67 -10.70
C ALA A 223 8.43 1.04 -12.10
N VAL A 224 8.21 1.85 -13.15
CA VAL A 224 7.96 1.33 -14.51
C VAL A 224 9.12 0.48 -15.05
N PRO A 225 10.40 0.91 -15.01
CA PRO A 225 11.49 0.06 -15.47
C PRO A 225 11.67 -1.20 -14.64
N SER A 226 11.37 -1.13 -13.33
CA SER A 226 11.45 -2.30 -12.45
C SER A 226 10.41 -3.35 -12.84
N GLU A 227 9.16 -2.95 -13.07
CA GLU A 227 8.09 -3.86 -13.51
C GLU A 227 8.40 -4.48 -14.89
N LEU A 228 8.93 -3.70 -15.83
CA LEU A 228 9.32 -4.18 -17.17
C LEU A 228 10.44 -5.23 -17.10
N LEU A 229 11.29 -5.20 -16.07
CA LEU A 229 12.33 -6.18 -15.83
C LEU A 229 11.87 -7.37 -14.96
N GLY A 230 10.58 -7.45 -14.61
CA GLY A 230 10.06 -8.47 -13.71
C GLY A 230 10.44 -8.28 -12.25
N ALA A 231 10.92 -7.07 -11.89
CA ALA A 231 11.23 -6.70 -10.51
C ALA A 231 10.04 -5.97 -9.84
N SER A 232 10.15 -5.67 -8.54
CA SER A 232 9.08 -4.97 -7.80
C SER A 232 9.18 -3.46 -7.99
N GLY A 233 8.23 -2.86 -8.74
CA GLY A 233 8.13 -1.42 -8.90
C GLY A 233 7.88 -0.68 -7.59
N LEU A 234 7.12 -1.29 -6.67
CA LEU A 234 6.85 -0.70 -5.35
C LEU A 234 8.14 -0.60 -4.50
N VAL A 235 8.94 -1.67 -4.45
CA VAL A 235 10.25 -1.64 -3.76
C VAL A 235 11.17 -0.57 -4.38
N ALA A 236 11.19 -0.46 -5.71
CA ALA A 236 12.01 0.54 -6.38
C ALA A 236 11.58 1.97 -6.03
N ALA A 237 10.27 2.26 -5.99
CA ALA A 237 9.74 3.55 -5.59
C ALA A 237 10.09 3.87 -4.12
N VAL A 238 9.93 2.91 -3.20
CA VAL A 238 10.32 3.05 -1.78
C VAL A 238 11.81 3.38 -1.64
N VAL A 239 12.68 2.62 -2.31
CA VAL A 239 14.12 2.84 -2.24
C VAL A 239 14.52 4.18 -2.84
N ALA A 240 13.93 4.58 -3.97
CA ALA A 240 14.15 5.89 -4.56
C ALA A 240 13.72 7.02 -3.59
N GLY A 241 12.61 6.84 -2.88
CA GLY A 241 12.13 7.74 -1.84
C GLY A 241 13.08 7.84 -0.65
N LEU A 242 13.54 6.71 -0.12
CA LEU A 242 14.52 6.67 0.99
C LEU A 242 15.85 7.36 0.62
N VAL A 243 16.36 7.09 -0.59
CA VAL A 243 17.59 7.76 -1.09
C VAL A 243 17.38 9.26 -1.24
N THR A 244 16.23 9.65 -1.80
CA THR A 244 15.87 11.07 -1.98
C THR A 244 15.73 11.76 -0.62
N GLY A 245 14.99 11.20 0.34
CA GLY A 245 14.79 11.76 1.67
C GLY A 245 16.11 11.95 2.44
N GLN A 246 17.01 10.95 2.39
CA GLN A 246 18.33 11.01 3.03
C GLN A 246 19.24 12.07 2.39
N GLY A 247 19.18 12.21 1.07
CA GLY A 247 20.04 13.14 0.33
C GLY A 247 19.50 14.56 0.23
N ALA A 248 18.19 14.77 0.37
CA ALA A 248 17.51 16.04 0.19
C ALA A 248 18.06 17.14 1.12
N ALA A 249 18.30 16.81 2.38
CA ALA A 249 18.82 17.78 3.36
C ALA A 249 20.18 18.38 2.98
N ARG A 250 21.00 17.64 2.24
CA ARG A 250 22.35 18.05 1.85
C ARG A 250 22.42 18.65 0.44
N ARG A 251 21.47 18.34 -0.45
CA ARG A 251 21.55 18.68 -1.88
C ARG A 251 20.47 19.64 -2.34
N LEU A 252 19.33 19.70 -1.65
CA LEU A 252 18.20 20.55 -2.02
C LEU A 252 18.10 21.76 -1.08
N SER A 253 17.72 22.92 -1.64
CA SER A 253 17.50 24.14 -0.87
C SER A 253 16.32 23.96 0.11
N PRO A 254 16.27 24.72 1.21
CA PRO A 254 15.13 24.70 2.12
C PRO A 254 13.80 25.02 1.43
N GLN A 255 13.81 25.94 0.46
CA GLN A 255 12.66 26.34 -0.31
C GLN A 255 12.10 25.17 -1.15
N HIS A 256 12.98 24.42 -1.85
CA HIS A 256 12.57 23.23 -2.62
C HIS A 256 11.97 22.16 -1.72
N ARG A 257 12.58 21.90 -0.55
CA ARG A 257 12.06 20.89 0.40
C ARG A 257 10.71 21.27 0.97
N GLN A 258 10.47 22.55 1.24
CA GLN A 258 9.20 23.02 1.76
C GLN A 258 8.09 22.96 0.70
N SER A 259 8.40 23.38 -0.53
CA SER A 259 7.48 23.26 -1.67
C SER A 259 7.10 21.81 -1.93
N ASP A 260 8.09 20.91 -1.98
CA ASP A 260 7.86 19.47 -2.13
C ASP A 260 6.94 18.91 -1.04
N ALA A 261 7.25 19.19 0.22
CA ALA A 261 6.46 18.67 1.34
C ALA A 261 4.98 19.11 1.28
N GLN A 262 4.72 20.35 0.83
CA GLN A 262 3.34 20.83 0.64
C GLN A 262 2.64 20.13 -0.53
N ASN A 263 3.32 20.03 -1.67
CA ASN A 263 2.74 19.42 -2.87
C ASN A 263 2.49 17.93 -2.67
N TRP A 264 3.46 17.21 -2.08
CA TRP A 264 3.29 15.78 -1.79
C TRP A 264 2.15 15.52 -0.80
N ARG A 265 2.00 16.34 0.24
CA ARG A 265 0.85 16.21 1.16
C ARG A 265 -0.49 16.36 0.45
N THR A 266 -0.58 17.23 -0.56
CA THR A 266 -1.81 17.38 -1.36
C THR A 266 -2.03 16.17 -2.28
N ILE A 267 -0.97 15.68 -2.92
CA ILE A 267 -1.02 14.50 -3.78
C ILE A 267 -1.42 13.25 -2.98
N GLU A 268 -0.79 13.02 -1.82
CA GLU A 268 -1.14 11.93 -0.90
C GLU A 268 -2.62 11.98 -0.53
N LEU A 269 -3.10 13.15 -0.10
CA LEU A 269 -4.50 13.33 0.29
C LEU A 269 -5.47 12.96 -0.83
N ILE A 270 -5.17 13.37 -2.07
CA ILE A 270 -6.02 13.08 -3.23
C ILE A 270 -5.94 11.59 -3.58
N LEU A 271 -4.75 11.02 -3.66
CA LEU A 271 -4.56 9.63 -4.05
C LEU A 271 -5.13 8.66 -3.01
N GLU A 272 -4.80 8.86 -1.74
CA GLU A 272 -5.33 8.07 -0.64
C GLU A 272 -6.85 8.18 -0.57
N GLY A 273 -7.36 9.42 -0.62
CA GLY A 273 -8.81 9.67 -0.60
C GLY A 273 -9.53 9.02 -1.77
N ALA A 274 -8.95 9.06 -2.98
CA ALA A 274 -9.53 8.43 -4.17
C ALA A 274 -9.59 6.90 -4.04
N VAL A 275 -8.55 6.27 -3.48
CA VAL A 275 -8.53 4.82 -3.24
C VAL A 275 -9.62 4.41 -2.24
N PHE A 276 -9.69 5.08 -1.08
CA PHE A 276 -10.67 4.72 -0.04
C PHE A 276 -12.11 5.01 -0.47
N LEU A 277 -12.36 6.13 -1.15
CA LEU A 277 -13.67 6.44 -1.72
C LEU A 277 -14.06 5.42 -2.80
N GLY A 278 -13.13 5.11 -3.70
CA GLY A 278 -13.33 4.13 -4.78
C GLY A 278 -13.66 2.74 -4.23
N ARG A 279 -12.92 2.27 -3.21
CA ARG A 279 -13.22 0.99 -2.55
C ARG A 279 -14.60 0.96 -1.92
N GLY A 280 -15.06 2.10 -1.36
CA GLY A 280 -16.43 2.22 -0.88
C GLY A 280 -17.45 2.13 -2.01
N LEU A 281 -17.18 2.76 -3.15
CA LEU A 281 -18.08 2.74 -4.32
C LEU A 281 -18.19 1.35 -4.98
N GLU A 282 -17.13 0.55 -4.95
CA GLU A 282 -17.13 -0.82 -5.52
C GLU A 282 -18.00 -1.81 -4.74
N LEU A 283 -18.35 -1.50 -3.48
CA LEU A 283 -19.02 -2.48 -2.62
C LEU A 283 -20.39 -2.92 -3.15
N SER A 284 -21.18 -2.02 -3.76
CA SER A 284 -22.48 -2.38 -4.34
C SER A 284 -22.33 -3.38 -5.49
N ALA A 285 -21.34 -3.18 -6.36
CA ALA A 285 -21.04 -4.08 -7.47
C ALA A 285 -20.59 -5.46 -6.95
N ILE A 286 -19.75 -5.52 -5.93
CA ILE A 286 -19.31 -6.75 -5.28
C ILE A 286 -20.50 -7.50 -4.65
N LEU A 287 -21.37 -6.79 -3.92
CA LEU A 287 -22.53 -7.40 -3.28
C LEU A 287 -23.55 -7.91 -4.31
N SER A 288 -23.80 -7.17 -5.39
CA SER A 288 -24.71 -7.60 -6.46
C SER A 288 -24.18 -8.84 -7.19
N ALA A 289 -22.87 -8.91 -7.44
CA ALA A 289 -22.23 -10.10 -8.02
C ALA A 289 -22.38 -11.34 -7.10
N LEU A 290 -22.18 -11.17 -5.79
CA LEU A 290 -22.35 -12.24 -4.81
C LEU A 290 -23.81 -12.69 -4.66
N GLN A 291 -24.79 -11.79 -4.82
CA GLN A 291 -26.23 -12.14 -4.77
C GLN A 291 -26.66 -12.95 -5.97
N ALA A 292 -26.04 -12.75 -7.12
CA ALA A 292 -26.33 -13.52 -8.34
C ALA A 292 -25.88 -15.00 -8.23
N GLU A 293 -24.93 -15.32 -7.35
CA GLU A 293 -24.35 -16.68 -7.18
C GLU A 293 -24.98 -17.57 -6.09
N GLU A 294 -26.09 -17.23 -5.51
CA GLU A 294 -26.84 -17.87 -4.41
C GLU A 294 -26.64 -17.21 -3.02
N SER A 295 -27.75 -17.02 -2.31
CA SER A 295 -27.82 -16.40 -0.97
C SER A 295 -27.00 -17.12 0.13
N ARG A 296 -26.60 -18.38 -0.08
CA ARG A 296 -25.69 -19.12 0.81
C ARG A 296 -24.25 -18.62 0.75
N GLY A 297 -23.80 -18.03 -0.36
CA GLY A 297 -22.44 -17.53 -0.53
C GLY A 297 -22.10 -16.38 0.41
N ILE A 298 -23.03 -15.47 0.65
CA ILE A 298 -22.82 -14.28 1.50
C ILE A 298 -22.56 -14.67 2.97
N ALA A 299 -23.37 -15.58 3.53
CA ALA A 299 -23.20 -16.01 4.93
C ALA A 299 -21.89 -16.81 5.14
N VAL A 300 -21.47 -17.58 4.13
CA VAL A 300 -20.18 -18.28 4.15
C VAL A 300 -19.04 -17.27 4.03
N GLY A 301 -19.16 -16.30 3.13
CA GLY A 301 -18.16 -15.21 2.97
C GLY A 301 -17.92 -14.44 4.27
N TRP A 302 -18.97 -14.03 4.97
CA TRP A 302 -18.85 -13.36 6.27
C TRP A 302 -18.17 -14.20 7.34
N ARG A 303 -18.47 -15.51 7.39
CA ARG A 303 -17.80 -16.43 8.34
C ARG A 303 -16.32 -16.56 8.01
N ILE A 304 -15.95 -16.72 6.73
CA ILE A 304 -14.56 -16.80 6.30
C ILE A 304 -13.81 -15.50 6.63
N ALA A 305 -14.41 -14.34 6.35
CA ALA A 305 -13.84 -13.04 6.64
C ALA A 305 -13.61 -12.85 8.16
N ALA A 306 -14.58 -13.23 9.00
CA ALA A 306 -14.44 -13.14 10.45
C ALA A 306 -13.33 -14.06 10.98
N VAL A 307 -13.25 -15.29 10.49
CA VAL A 307 -12.21 -16.25 10.89
C VAL A 307 -10.82 -15.77 10.42
N ALA A 308 -10.73 -15.25 9.18
CA ALA A 308 -9.49 -14.68 8.66
C ALA A 308 -9.01 -13.49 9.49
N LEU A 309 -9.92 -12.57 9.85
CA LEU A 309 -9.61 -11.43 10.71
C LEU A 309 -9.04 -11.86 12.06
N VAL A 310 -9.69 -12.81 12.73
CA VAL A 310 -9.21 -13.36 13.99
C VAL A 310 -7.84 -14.02 13.82
N ALA A 311 -7.67 -14.81 12.76
CA ALA A 311 -6.41 -15.50 12.48
C ALA A 311 -5.24 -14.51 12.24
N VAL A 312 -5.45 -13.43 11.49
CA VAL A 312 -4.43 -12.37 11.29
C VAL A 312 -4.02 -11.77 12.64
N ILE A 313 -4.99 -11.42 13.49
CA ILE A 313 -4.71 -10.84 14.80
C ILE A 313 -3.93 -11.83 15.68
N VAL A 314 -4.32 -13.09 15.69
CA VAL A 314 -3.66 -14.13 16.49
C VAL A 314 -2.23 -14.38 16.00
N VAL A 315 -2.02 -14.56 14.68
CA VAL A 315 -0.68 -14.77 14.12
C VAL A 315 0.22 -13.58 14.44
N ARG A 316 -0.29 -12.35 14.27
CA ARG A 316 0.45 -11.13 14.62
C ARG A 316 0.79 -11.07 16.10
N ALA A 317 -0.15 -11.38 16.98
CA ALA A 317 0.08 -11.38 18.43
C ALA A 317 1.15 -12.42 18.80
N ILE A 318 1.08 -13.64 18.27
CA ILE A 318 2.05 -14.71 18.53
C ILE A 318 3.46 -14.30 18.08
N TYR A 319 3.57 -13.59 16.94
CA TYR A 319 4.86 -13.14 16.40
C TYR A 319 5.43 -11.95 17.19
N VAL A 320 4.60 -10.97 17.55
CA VAL A 320 5.05 -9.70 18.16
C VAL A 320 5.30 -9.86 19.67
N LEU A 321 4.46 -10.60 20.39
CA LEU A 321 4.61 -10.76 21.85
C LEU A 321 5.98 -11.27 22.33
N PRO A 322 6.63 -12.24 21.65
CA PRO A 322 7.98 -12.69 22.05
C PRO A 322 9.10 -11.70 21.68
N THR A 323 8.84 -10.71 20.80
CA THR A 323 9.82 -9.74 20.33
C THR A 323 9.78 -8.41 21.10
N LEU A 324 8.80 -8.24 21.95
CA LEU A 324 8.67 -7.13 22.91
C LEU A 324 9.54 -7.33 24.13
#